data_a1a4b544d477926854fa97f3bfd512d4
#
_entry.id   a1a4b544d477926854fa97f3bfd512d4
#
_cell.length_a   1.000
_cell.length_b   1.000
_cell.length_c   1.000
_cell.angle_alpha   90.00
_cell.angle_beta   90.00
_cell.angle_gamma   90.00
#
_symmetry.space_group_name_H-M   'P 1'
#
loop_
_entity.id
_entity.type
_entity.pdbx_description
1 polymer ?
#
loop_
_entity_poly.entity_id
_entity_poly.type
_entity_poly.pdbx_seq_one_letter_code
_entity_poly.pdbx_strand_id
1 'polypeptide(L)'
;LKEGILFIDEINCVSETLAPTMLQFLQCKTFGNQKVPEGWVIVAAGNPPEYNRSVREFDVVTLDRIKKIDVEADFSVWKEYAYQAGVHQAVISYLELKKENFYRVETTVDGKMFATARGWEDLSQMIGVYEDLGLPMDREVVYQYIQHWKIAKDFANYLDLYYKYQKDYKVEEILRGHITEEACDKIRRAAFDEKLSVIGLLIARLHEYFRKSSEVDALVTELYEKMKQVKSRMETEQVSGILED
;
A
#
# COMPACT_ATOMS: atom_id res chain seq x y z
N LEU A 1 -25.19 -11.31 -13.52
CA LEU A 1 -25.22 -10.52 -12.29
C LEU A 1 -26.40 -9.54 -12.38
N LYS A 2 -27.22 -9.47 -11.31
CA LYS A 2 -28.41 -8.59 -11.27
C LYS A 2 -28.01 -7.12 -11.00
N GLU A 3 -26.88 -6.91 -10.33
CA GLU A 3 -26.36 -5.61 -9.95
C GLU A 3 -24.82 -5.64 -9.89
N GLY A 4 -24.18 -4.48 -9.98
CA GLY A 4 -22.73 -4.38 -9.94
C GLY A 4 -22.23 -2.96 -10.15
N ILE A 5 -20.90 -2.84 -10.14
CA ILE A 5 -20.19 -1.61 -10.47
C ILE A 5 -19.41 -1.83 -11.77
N LEU A 6 -19.61 -0.95 -12.74
CA LEU A 6 -18.78 -0.84 -13.92
C LEU A 6 -17.75 0.25 -13.67
N PHE A 7 -16.49 -0.14 -13.46
CA PHE A 7 -15.39 0.80 -13.25
C PHE A 7 -14.68 1.07 -14.57
N ILE A 8 -14.47 2.35 -14.88
CA ILE A 8 -13.78 2.82 -16.09
C ILE A 8 -12.60 3.67 -15.64
N ASP A 9 -11.40 3.17 -15.87
CA ASP A 9 -10.18 3.91 -15.55
C ASP A 9 -9.77 4.84 -16.70
N GLU A 10 -9.09 5.94 -16.37
CA GLU A 10 -8.57 6.95 -17.29
C GLU A 10 -9.60 7.51 -18.27
N ILE A 11 -10.84 7.71 -17.82
CA ILE A 11 -11.98 8.12 -18.66
C ILE A 11 -11.71 9.40 -19.47
N ASN A 12 -10.85 10.27 -19.01
CA ASN A 12 -10.49 11.54 -19.65
C ASN A 12 -9.20 11.48 -20.49
N CYS A 13 -8.61 10.28 -20.67
CA CYS A 13 -7.48 10.05 -21.57
C CYS A 13 -7.89 9.56 -22.96
N VAL A 14 -9.18 9.51 -23.25
CA VAL A 14 -9.71 9.06 -24.55
C VAL A 14 -9.43 10.06 -25.67
N SER A 15 -9.36 9.57 -26.92
CA SER A 15 -9.15 10.41 -28.10
C SER A 15 -10.30 11.43 -28.29
N GLU A 16 -10.02 12.50 -29.03
CA GLU A 16 -11.03 13.54 -29.37
C GLU A 16 -12.29 12.98 -30.00
N THR A 17 -12.13 11.97 -30.84
CA THR A 17 -13.22 11.34 -31.56
C THR A 17 -14.09 10.47 -30.66
N LEU A 18 -13.53 9.88 -29.60
CA LEU A 18 -14.26 9.01 -28.67
C LEU A 18 -14.83 9.76 -27.46
N ALA A 19 -14.28 10.90 -27.10
CA ALA A 19 -14.72 11.66 -25.92
C ALA A 19 -16.23 11.92 -25.89
N PRO A 20 -16.88 12.38 -26.97
CA PRO A 20 -18.35 12.59 -26.98
C PRO A 20 -19.12 11.30 -26.73
N THR A 21 -18.66 10.17 -27.28
CA THR A 21 -19.29 8.87 -27.11
C THR A 21 -19.17 8.39 -25.67
N MET A 22 -18.01 8.57 -25.04
CA MET A 22 -17.79 8.21 -23.63
C MET A 22 -18.65 9.07 -22.69
N LEU A 23 -18.79 10.36 -22.97
CA LEU A 23 -19.66 11.23 -22.20
C LEU A 23 -21.14 10.83 -22.36
N GLN A 24 -21.55 10.52 -23.57
CA GLN A 24 -22.90 9.97 -23.80
C GLN A 24 -23.12 8.66 -23.06
N PHE A 25 -22.10 7.78 -23.03
CA PHE A 25 -22.16 6.54 -22.27
C PHE A 25 -22.37 6.77 -20.78
N LEU A 26 -21.60 7.70 -20.17
CA LEU A 26 -21.78 8.04 -18.75
C LEU A 26 -23.19 8.56 -18.45
N GLN A 27 -23.76 9.34 -19.36
CA GLN A 27 -25.09 9.94 -19.18
C GLN A 27 -26.23 8.96 -19.42
N CYS A 28 -26.17 8.23 -20.55
CA CYS A 28 -27.28 7.39 -21.04
C CYS A 28 -27.13 5.92 -20.63
N LYS A 29 -25.99 5.53 -20.06
CA LYS A 29 -25.64 4.14 -19.76
C LYS A 29 -25.76 3.22 -20.99
N THR A 30 -25.46 3.75 -22.19
CA THR A 30 -25.58 3.02 -23.45
C THR A 30 -24.35 3.29 -24.29
N PHE A 31 -23.72 2.23 -24.81
CA PHE A 31 -22.59 2.30 -25.73
C PHE A 31 -22.98 1.58 -27.04
N GLY A 32 -23.10 2.34 -28.12
CA GLY A 32 -23.68 1.81 -29.35
C GLY A 32 -25.07 1.24 -29.12
N ASN A 33 -25.24 -0.05 -29.44
CA ASN A 33 -26.49 -0.79 -29.25
C ASN A 33 -26.55 -1.53 -27.89
N GLN A 34 -25.54 -1.39 -27.04
CA GLN A 34 -25.48 -2.09 -25.77
C GLN A 34 -25.83 -1.15 -24.62
N LYS A 35 -26.73 -1.60 -23.75
CA LYS A 35 -27.16 -0.89 -22.56
C LYS A 35 -26.57 -1.53 -21.31
N VAL A 36 -26.07 -0.72 -20.38
CA VAL A 36 -25.69 -1.20 -19.05
C VAL A 36 -26.95 -1.72 -18.35
N PRO A 37 -26.93 -2.94 -17.78
CA PRO A 37 -28.10 -3.51 -17.12
C PRO A 37 -28.61 -2.64 -15.98
N GLU A 38 -29.91 -2.76 -15.68
CA GLU A 38 -30.51 -2.14 -14.51
C GLU A 38 -29.83 -2.65 -13.23
N GLY A 39 -29.67 -1.79 -12.20
CA GLY A 39 -28.96 -2.12 -10.96
C GLY A 39 -27.44 -1.90 -11.01
N TRP A 40 -26.89 -1.54 -12.18
CA TRP A 40 -25.46 -1.24 -12.30
C TRP A 40 -25.15 0.24 -12.13
N VAL A 41 -24.08 0.52 -11.39
CA VAL A 41 -23.53 1.87 -11.20
C VAL A 41 -22.26 2.01 -12.03
N ILE A 42 -22.13 3.12 -12.77
CA ILE A 42 -20.88 3.45 -13.47
C ILE A 42 -20.07 4.32 -12.54
N VAL A 43 -18.82 3.92 -12.31
CA VAL A 43 -17.79 4.67 -11.59
C VAL A 43 -16.64 4.88 -12.56
N ALA A 44 -16.19 6.11 -12.72
CA ALA A 44 -15.07 6.42 -13.59
C ALA A 44 -13.97 7.14 -12.81
N ALA A 45 -12.71 6.83 -13.11
CA ALA A 45 -11.54 7.52 -12.60
C ALA A 45 -10.84 8.28 -13.73
N GLY A 46 -10.18 9.36 -13.37
CA GLY A 46 -9.39 10.15 -14.31
C GLY A 46 -8.39 11.01 -13.56
N ASN A 47 -7.29 11.32 -14.22
CA ASN A 47 -6.25 12.18 -13.68
C ASN A 47 -6.48 13.65 -14.08
N PRO A 48 -6.14 14.61 -13.23
CA PRO A 48 -6.20 16.02 -13.61
C PRO A 48 -5.11 16.37 -14.65
N PRO A 49 -5.31 17.45 -15.44
CA PRO A 49 -4.41 17.82 -16.54
C PRO A 49 -2.96 18.08 -16.12
N GLU A 50 -2.72 18.44 -14.86
CA GLU A 50 -1.39 18.70 -14.30
C GLU A 50 -0.49 17.45 -14.32
N TYR A 51 -1.12 16.27 -14.22
CA TYR A 51 -0.40 14.98 -14.22
C TYR A 51 -0.22 14.39 -15.62
N ASN A 52 -1.18 14.64 -16.53
CA ASN A 52 -1.12 14.07 -17.87
C ASN A 52 -1.60 15.12 -18.90
N ARG A 53 -0.71 15.51 -19.82
CA ARG A 53 -1.02 16.49 -20.87
C ARG A 53 -2.05 16.01 -21.91
N SER A 54 -2.26 14.70 -21.99
CA SER A 54 -3.26 14.10 -22.88
C SER A 54 -4.67 14.11 -22.28
N VAL A 55 -4.79 14.51 -21.04
CA VAL A 55 -6.06 14.56 -20.31
C VAL A 55 -6.87 15.79 -20.75
N ARG A 56 -8.16 15.60 -20.86
CA ARG A 56 -9.13 16.66 -21.12
C ARG A 56 -9.95 16.95 -19.88
N GLU A 57 -10.21 18.23 -19.67
CA GLU A 57 -11.20 18.64 -18.70
C GLU A 57 -12.61 18.37 -19.25
N PHE A 58 -13.47 17.89 -18.40
CA PHE A 58 -14.89 17.79 -18.71
C PHE A 58 -15.51 19.19 -18.69
N ASP A 59 -16.39 19.42 -19.64
CA ASP A 59 -17.17 20.67 -19.68
C ASP A 59 -18.17 20.73 -18.51
N VAL A 60 -18.66 21.95 -18.24
CA VAL A 60 -19.59 22.19 -17.13
C VAL A 60 -20.89 21.36 -17.29
N VAL A 61 -21.34 21.14 -18.54
CA VAL A 61 -22.56 20.38 -18.81
C VAL A 61 -22.39 18.90 -18.43
N THR A 62 -21.21 18.36 -18.62
CA THR A 62 -20.87 17.01 -18.21
C THR A 62 -20.72 16.90 -16.68
N LEU A 63 -20.01 17.85 -16.08
CA LEU A 63 -19.78 17.88 -14.63
C LEU A 63 -21.08 18.01 -13.84
N ASP A 64 -22.08 18.75 -14.38
CA ASP A 64 -23.40 18.91 -13.78
C ASP A 64 -24.21 17.60 -13.68
N ARG A 65 -23.87 16.61 -14.51
CA ARG A 65 -24.58 15.32 -14.62
C ARG A 65 -23.91 14.15 -13.87
N ILE A 66 -22.71 14.38 -13.36
CA ILE A 66 -21.94 13.39 -12.61
C ILE A 66 -21.71 13.88 -11.19
N LYS A 67 -21.40 12.96 -10.29
CA LYS A 67 -20.87 13.30 -8.96
C LYS A 67 -19.36 13.23 -9.00
N LYS A 68 -18.72 14.39 -8.98
CA LYS A 68 -17.26 14.48 -8.91
C LYS A 68 -16.81 14.31 -7.46
N ILE A 69 -15.81 13.48 -7.28
CA ILE A 69 -15.11 13.26 -6.01
C ILE A 69 -13.64 13.50 -6.28
N ASP A 70 -13.06 14.49 -5.62
CA ASP A 70 -11.62 14.74 -5.68
C ASP A 70 -10.92 13.86 -4.64
N VAL A 71 -9.94 13.07 -5.12
CA VAL A 71 -9.13 12.17 -4.26
C VAL A 71 -7.76 12.79 -4.08
N GLU A 72 -7.40 13.07 -2.84
CA GLU A 72 -6.11 13.63 -2.48
C GLU A 72 -5.19 12.57 -1.87
N ALA A 73 -3.89 12.78 -2.03
CA ALA A 73 -2.90 11.91 -1.41
C ALA A 73 -2.73 12.29 0.08
N ASP A 74 -3.29 11.47 0.98
CA ASP A 74 -3.17 11.64 2.42
C ASP A 74 -2.28 10.52 3.01
N PHE A 75 -1.16 10.93 3.62
CA PHE A 75 -0.22 9.99 4.24
C PHE A 75 -0.86 9.23 5.40
N SER A 76 -1.70 9.87 6.20
CA SER A 76 -2.28 9.24 7.39
C SER A 76 -3.22 8.09 6.99
N VAL A 77 -4.04 8.31 5.97
CA VAL A 77 -4.92 7.27 5.40
C VAL A 77 -4.10 6.16 4.73
N TRP A 78 -3.11 6.55 3.91
CA TRP A 78 -2.23 5.58 3.26
C TRP A 78 -1.45 4.73 4.28
N LYS A 79 -1.03 5.30 5.40
CA LYS A 79 -0.30 4.59 6.45
C LYS A 79 -1.13 3.44 7.06
N GLU A 80 -2.42 3.64 7.29
CA GLU A 80 -3.30 2.56 7.75
C GLU A 80 -3.36 1.41 6.75
N TYR A 81 -3.53 1.72 5.47
CA TYR A 81 -3.43 0.76 4.39
C TYR A 81 -2.05 0.08 4.35
N ALA A 82 -0.97 0.85 4.44
CA ALA A 82 0.40 0.36 4.37
C ALA A 82 0.71 -0.70 5.45
N TYR A 83 0.20 -0.51 6.66
CA TYR A 83 0.32 -1.51 7.71
C TYR A 83 -0.44 -2.80 7.36
N GLN A 84 -1.65 -2.70 6.81
CA GLN A 84 -2.44 -3.87 6.42
C GLN A 84 -1.84 -4.59 5.21
N ALA A 85 -1.34 -3.85 4.24
CA ALA A 85 -0.70 -4.38 3.04
C ALA A 85 0.72 -4.94 3.27
N GLY A 86 1.29 -4.73 4.47
CA GLY A 86 2.62 -5.21 4.81
C GLY A 86 3.74 -4.43 4.14
N VAL A 87 3.53 -3.13 3.90
CA VAL A 87 4.58 -2.23 3.41
C VAL A 87 5.76 -2.23 4.38
N HIS A 88 6.98 -2.27 3.84
CA HIS A 88 8.20 -2.38 4.61
C HIS A 88 8.36 -1.26 5.63
N GLN A 89 8.73 -1.62 6.85
CA GLN A 89 8.73 -0.70 8.00
C GLN A 89 9.71 0.48 7.84
N ALA A 90 10.82 0.29 7.12
CA ALA A 90 11.73 1.40 6.82
C ALA A 90 11.05 2.48 5.98
N VAL A 91 10.14 2.11 5.07
CA VAL A 91 9.38 3.08 4.27
C VAL A 91 8.40 3.84 5.15
N ILE A 92 7.61 3.11 5.96
CA ILE A 92 6.61 3.73 6.84
C ILE A 92 7.27 4.67 7.84
N SER A 93 8.33 4.23 8.52
CA SER A 93 9.03 5.04 9.54
C SER A 93 9.75 6.26 8.93
N TYR A 94 10.32 6.12 7.73
CA TYR A 94 10.87 7.27 7.03
C TYR A 94 9.81 8.32 6.71
N LEU A 95 8.67 7.88 6.19
CA LEU A 95 7.57 8.78 5.84
C LEU A 95 6.88 9.38 7.07
N GLU A 96 6.91 8.72 8.21
CA GLU A 96 6.47 9.33 9.48
C GLU A 96 7.35 10.50 9.91
N LEU A 97 8.66 10.40 9.68
CA LEU A 97 9.61 11.47 9.96
C LEU A 97 9.54 12.61 8.93
N LYS A 98 9.21 12.30 7.67
CA LYS A 98 9.24 13.21 6.52
C LYS A 98 7.98 13.05 5.67
N LYS A 99 6.84 13.40 6.24
CA LYS A 99 5.51 13.23 5.60
C LYS A 99 5.40 13.95 4.26
N GLU A 100 6.11 15.07 4.10
CA GLU A 100 6.18 15.84 2.87
C GLU A 100 6.80 15.07 1.68
N ASN A 101 7.52 14.00 1.94
CA ASN A 101 8.13 13.14 0.93
C ASN A 101 7.20 12.01 0.44
N PHE A 102 6.01 11.86 1.05
CA PHE A 102 5.05 10.82 0.67
C PHE A 102 4.52 11.04 -0.74
N TYR A 103 4.09 12.25 -1.04
CA TYR A 103 3.59 12.62 -2.36
C TYR A 103 4.16 13.96 -2.78
N ARG A 104 5.06 13.94 -3.75
CA ARG A 104 5.73 15.15 -4.23
C ARG A 104 5.97 15.07 -5.72
N VAL A 105 5.53 16.06 -6.44
CA VAL A 105 5.76 16.22 -7.88
C VAL A 105 6.35 17.59 -8.13
N GLU A 106 7.56 17.63 -8.70
CA GLU A 106 8.25 18.86 -9.06
C GLU A 106 8.57 18.85 -10.56
N THR A 107 8.33 19.96 -11.22
CA THR A 107 8.74 20.16 -12.61
C THR A 107 10.06 20.91 -12.65
N THR A 108 11.06 20.31 -13.29
CA THR A 108 12.38 20.90 -13.48
C THR A 108 12.67 21.12 -14.97
N VAL A 109 13.81 21.72 -15.27
CA VAL A 109 14.27 21.90 -16.66
C VAL A 109 14.49 20.56 -17.36
N ASP A 110 14.94 19.56 -16.59
CA ASP A 110 15.28 18.21 -17.09
C ASP A 110 14.05 17.25 -17.12
N GLY A 111 12.89 17.72 -16.65
CA GLY A 111 11.68 16.92 -16.60
C GLY A 111 10.96 16.93 -15.25
N LYS A 112 10.06 16.00 -15.05
CA LYS A 112 9.32 15.85 -13.78
C LYS A 112 10.11 14.96 -12.83
N MET A 113 10.24 15.40 -11.58
CA MET A 113 10.73 14.59 -10.47
C MET A 113 9.54 14.29 -9.55
N PHE A 114 9.42 13.04 -9.11
CA PHE A 114 8.28 12.69 -8.28
C PHE A 114 8.56 11.55 -7.30
N ALA A 115 7.81 11.58 -6.21
CA ALA A 115 7.60 10.48 -5.27
C ALA A 115 6.09 10.30 -5.11
N THR A 116 5.60 9.07 -5.18
CA THR A 116 4.17 8.76 -5.12
C THR A 116 3.92 7.57 -4.20
N ALA A 117 2.69 7.41 -3.74
CA ALA A 117 2.29 6.26 -2.93
C ALA A 117 2.63 4.92 -3.60
N ARG A 118 2.37 4.79 -4.92
CA ARG A 118 2.73 3.60 -5.70
C ARG A 118 4.23 3.36 -5.71
N GLY A 119 5.04 4.41 -5.96
CA GLY A 119 6.50 4.27 -5.95
C GLY A 119 7.04 3.79 -4.59
N TRP A 120 6.46 4.24 -3.49
CA TRP A 120 6.82 3.78 -2.14
C TRP A 120 6.42 2.32 -1.90
N GLU A 121 5.27 1.88 -2.40
CA GLU A 121 4.81 0.49 -2.28
C GLU A 121 5.67 -0.45 -3.12
N ASP A 122 5.94 -0.10 -4.38
CA ASP A 122 6.82 -0.88 -5.27
C ASP A 122 8.25 -0.98 -4.70
N LEU A 123 8.79 0.13 -4.18
CA LEU A 123 10.09 0.14 -3.48
C LEU A 123 10.08 -0.78 -2.26
N SER A 124 9.01 -0.76 -1.47
CA SER A 124 8.85 -1.63 -0.31
C SER A 124 8.94 -3.12 -0.67
N GLN A 125 8.28 -3.54 -1.74
CA GLN A 125 8.36 -4.91 -2.23
C GLN A 125 9.79 -5.27 -2.64
N MET A 126 10.47 -4.34 -3.32
CA MET A 126 11.84 -4.54 -3.75
C MET A 126 12.82 -4.61 -2.57
N ILE A 127 12.62 -3.83 -1.51
CA ILE A 127 13.42 -3.93 -0.27
C ILE A 127 13.32 -5.36 0.28
N GLY A 128 12.12 -5.93 0.40
CA GLY A 128 11.94 -7.30 0.86
C GLY A 128 12.68 -8.33 0.01
N VAL A 129 12.62 -8.19 -1.32
CA VAL A 129 13.36 -9.09 -2.25
C VAL A 129 14.88 -8.98 -2.05
N TYR A 130 15.40 -7.76 -1.88
CA TYR A 130 16.83 -7.55 -1.64
C TYR A 130 17.29 -8.13 -0.28
N GLU A 131 16.45 -8.00 0.76
CA GLU A 131 16.68 -8.62 2.06
C GLU A 131 16.74 -10.15 1.97
N ASP A 132 15.76 -10.76 1.28
CA ASP A 132 15.69 -12.21 1.08
C ASP A 132 16.92 -12.76 0.31
N LEU A 133 17.42 -11.98 -0.64
CA LEU A 133 18.61 -12.32 -1.42
C LEU A 133 19.93 -11.95 -0.72
N GLY A 134 19.89 -11.21 0.39
CA GLY A 134 21.07 -10.70 1.07
C GLY A 134 21.86 -9.67 0.27
N LEU A 135 21.19 -8.93 -0.63
CA LEU A 135 21.80 -7.92 -1.48
C LEU A 135 21.69 -6.53 -0.85
N PRO A 136 22.71 -5.66 -0.95
CA PRO A 136 22.59 -4.29 -0.52
C PRO A 136 21.72 -3.48 -1.49
N MET A 137 20.82 -2.67 -0.94
CA MET A 137 20.03 -1.73 -1.72
C MET A 137 20.72 -0.37 -1.73
N ASP A 138 21.16 0.07 -2.89
CA ASP A 138 21.80 1.36 -3.06
C ASP A 138 20.81 2.45 -3.54
N ARG A 139 21.30 3.68 -3.62
CA ARG A 139 20.51 4.83 -4.06
C ARG A 139 20.03 4.72 -5.50
N GLU A 140 20.74 4.01 -6.36
CA GLU A 140 20.41 3.85 -7.78
C GLU A 140 19.16 2.98 -7.92
N VAL A 141 19.06 1.92 -7.11
CA VAL A 141 17.86 1.09 -7.03
C VAL A 141 16.68 1.89 -6.47
N VAL A 142 16.88 2.62 -5.37
CA VAL A 142 15.83 3.49 -4.79
C VAL A 142 15.33 4.50 -5.83
N TYR A 143 16.23 5.09 -6.61
CA TYR A 143 15.87 6.09 -7.63
C TYR A 143 14.99 5.53 -8.76
N GLN A 144 15.05 4.24 -9.04
CA GLN A 144 14.18 3.62 -10.04
C GLN A 144 12.69 3.69 -9.65
N TYR A 145 12.40 3.71 -8.36
CA TYR A 145 11.03 3.75 -7.81
C TYR A 145 10.62 5.16 -7.37
N ILE A 146 11.55 5.87 -6.74
CA ILE A 146 11.36 7.25 -6.27
C ILE A 146 12.12 8.19 -7.19
N GLN A 147 11.47 8.62 -8.28
CA GLN A 147 12.09 9.43 -9.32
C GLN A 147 12.29 10.91 -8.92
N HIS A 148 12.44 11.15 -7.64
CA HIS A 148 12.85 12.41 -7.05
C HIS A 148 14.21 12.22 -6.38
N TRP A 149 15.29 12.59 -7.09
CA TRP A 149 16.66 12.24 -6.70
C TRP A 149 17.06 12.66 -5.28
N LYS A 150 16.56 13.82 -4.80
CA LYS A 150 16.81 14.29 -3.42
C LYS A 150 16.17 13.36 -2.40
N ILE A 151 14.92 12.96 -2.65
CA ILE A 151 14.18 12.05 -1.78
C ILE A 151 14.78 10.67 -1.84
N ALA A 152 15.13 10.17 -3.03
CA ALA A 152 15.75 8.86 -3.18
C ALA A 152 17.09 8.75 -2.44
N LYS A 153 17.95 9.79 -2.56
CA LYS A 153 19.20 9.87 -1.83
C LYS A 153 19.00 9.92 -0.32
N ASP A 154 18.05 10.72 0.13
CA ASP A 154 17.75 10.88 1.55
C ASP A 154 17.19 9.58 2.15
N PHE A 155 16.28 8.89 1.43
CA PHE A 155 15.76 7.60 1.85
C PHE A 155 16.85 6.50 1.85
N ALA A 156 17.73 6.45 0.85
CA ALA A 156 18.82 5.48 0.82
C ALA A 156 19.75 5.64 2.04
N ASN A 157 20.11 6.88 2.38
CA ASN A 157 20.88 7.16 3.60
C ASN A 157 20.12 6.73 4.87
N TYR A 158 18.82 6.97 4.90
CA TYR A 158 17.97 6.53 6.01
C TYR A 158 17.93 5.00 6.12
N LEU A 159 17.83 4.30 5.01
CA LEU A 159 17.79 2.83 4.97
C LEU A 159 19.10 2.23 5.48
N ASP A 160 20.26 2.80 5.11
CA ASP A 160 21.57 2.40 5.64
C ASP A 160 21.64 2.56 7.16
N LEU A 161 21.12 3.68 7.68
CA LEU A 161 21.04 3.91 9.13
C LEU A 161 20.05 2.97 9.81
N TYR A 162 18.93 2.68 9.17
CA TYR A 162 17.92 1.75 9.65
C TYR A 162 18.54 0.36 9.90
N TYR A 163 19.26 -0.20 8.94
CA TYR A 163 19.93 -1.49 9.10
C TYR A 163 21.07 -1.43 10.11
N LYS A 164 21.85 -0.36 10.10
CA LYS A 164 22.93 -0.15 11.08
C LYS A 164 22.38 -0.16 12.51
N TYR A 165 21.33 0.62 12.77
CA TYR A 165 20.75 0.70 14.12
C TYR A 165 20.08 -0.60 14.52
N GLN A 166 19.41 -1.29 13.59
CA GLN A 166 18.82 -2.60 13.84
C GLN A 166 19.87 -3.60 14.37
N LYS A 167 21.06 -3.61 13.74
CA LYS A 167 22.19 -4.46 14.14
C LYS A 167 22.86 -3.97 15.40
N ASP A 168 23.16 -2.69 15.47
CA ASP A 168 23.93 -2.05 16.54
C ASP A 168 23.23 -2.08 17.90
N TYR A 169 21.90 -1.96 17.90
CA TYR A 169 21.08 -2.00 19.12
C TYR A 169 20.47 -3.37 19.39
N LYS A 170 20.72 -4.36 18.52
CA LYS A 170 20.19 -5.72 18.68
C LYS A 170 18.67 -5.70 18.99
N VAL A 171 17.92 -5.02 18.17
CA VAL A 171 16.49 -4.75 18.37
C VAL A 171 15.70 -6.01 18.72
N GLU A 172 16.03 -7.14 18.09
CA GLU A 172 15.40 -8.45 18.37
C GLU A 172 15.63 -8.93 19.81
N GLU A 173 16.86 -8.74 20.36
CA GLU A 173 17.15 -9.12 21.73
C GLU A 173 16.42 -8.23 22.73
N ILE A 174 16.32 -6.92 22.45
CA ILE A 174 15.54 -5.97 23.27
C ILE A 174 14.08 -6.38 23.34
N LEU A 175 13.46 -6.75 22.21
CA LEU A 175 12.07 -7.18 22.16
C LEU A 175 11.80 -8.51 22.89
N ARG A 176 12.82 -9.37 22.99
CA ARG A 176 12.76 -10.59 23.80
C ARG A 176 13.02 -10.34 25.29
N GLY A 177 13.20 -9.08 25.70
CA GLY A 177 13.47 -8.72 27.09
C GLY A 177 14.95 -8.80 27.48
N HIS A 178 15.85 -9.08 26.57
CA HIS A 178 17.30 -9.15 26.81
C HIS A 178 17.96 -7.80 26.52
N ILE A 179 17.87 -6.89 27.49
CA ILE A 179 18.50 -5.56 27.38
C ILE A 179 19.84 -5.60 28.12
N THR A 180 20.93 -5.30 27.40
CA THR A 180 22.27 -5.19 28.00
C THR A 180 22.53 -3.77 28.52
N GLU A 181 23.35 -3.63 29.57
CA GLU A 181 23.76 -2.30 30.07
C GLU A 181 24.48 -1.48 28.99
N GLU A 182 25.26 -2.16 28.14
CA GLU A 182 25.94 -1.52 27.00
C GLU A 182 24.94 -0.88 26.01
N ALA A 183 23.85 -1.57 25.68
CA ALA A 183 22.78 -1.04 24.82
C ALA A 183 22.09 0.16 25.49
N CYS A 184 21.82 0.09 26.79
CA CYS A 184 21.25 1.20 27.55
C CYS A 184 22.16 2.43 27.55
N ASP A 185 23.46 2.25 27.78
CA ASP A 185 24.41 3.34 27.78
C ASP A 185 24.61 3.95 26.40
N LYS A 186 24.58 3.14 25.34
CA LYS A 186 24.63 3.60 23.96
C LYS A 186 23.40 4.47 23.64
N ILE A 187 22.20 4.03 24.00
CA ILE A 187 20.96 4.80 23.80
C ILE A 187 20.99 6.11 24.60
N ARG A 188 21.49 6.10 25.85
CA ARG A 188 21.59 7.31 26.66
C ARG A 188 22.46 8.39 26.00
N ARG A 189 23.57 7.99 25.38
CA ARG A 189 24.55 8.89 24.73
C ARG A 189 24.18 9.23 23.29
N ALA A 190 23.26 8.50 22.66
CA ALA A 190 22.85 8.70 21.29
C ALA A 190 22.22 10.08 21.08
N ALA A 191 22.37 10.63 19.88
CA ALA A 191 21.70 11.86 19.45
C ALA A 191 20.18 11.68 19.41
N PHE A 192 19.44 12.77 19.39
CA PHE A 192 17.97 12.73 19.46
C PHE A 192 17.35 12.01 18.28
N ASP A 193 17.83 12.24 17.06
CA ASP A 193 17.41 11.61 15.81
C ASP A 193 17.71 10.11 15.82
N GLU A 194 18.85 9.69 16.37
CA GLU A 194 19.20 8.28 16.54
C GLU A 194 18.25 7.59 17.54
N LYS A 195 17.96 8.22 18.69
CA LYS A 195 16.97 7.72 19.65
C LYS A 195 15.60 7.53 19.01
N LEU A 196 15.16 8.52 18.24
CA LEU A 196 13.88 8.49 17.55
C LEU A 196 13.82 7.33 16.52
N SER A 197 14.92 7.13 15.78
CA SER A 197 15.04 6.05 14.82
C SER A 197 15.00 4.67 15.49
N VAL A 198 15.68 4.49 16.62
CA VAL A 198 15.65 3.23 17.39
C VAL A 198 14.27 2.95 17.96
N ILE A 199 13.57 3.97 18.46
CA ILE A 199 12.17 3.83 18.92
C ILE A 199 11.27 3.43 17.74
N GLY A 200 11.43 4.07 16.59
CA GLY A 200 10.70 3.71 15.37
C GLY A 200 10.92 2.25 14.96
N LEU A 201 12.17 1.79 15.01
CA LEU A 201 12.53 0.39 14.76
C LEU A 201 11.86 -0.58 15.74
N LEU A 202 11.87 -0.27 17.03
CA LEU A 202 11.22 -1.11 18.05
C LEU A 202 9.72 -1.20 17.83
N ILE A 203 9.07 -0.07 17.57
CA ILE A 203 7.62 -0.01 17.28
C ILE A 203 7.30 -0.82 16.02
N ALA A 204 8.07 -0.64 14.96
CA ALA A 204 7.91 -1.33 13.70
C ALA A 204 7.99 -2.87 13.86
N ARG A 205 9.02 -3.34 14.56
CA ARG A 205 9.19 -4.78 14.82
C ARG A 205 8.11 -5.35 15.74
N LEU A 206 7.72 -4.58 16.75
CA LEU A 206 6.63 -4.99 17.64
C LEU A 206 5.31 -5.13 16.85
N HIS A 207 5.01 -4.19 15.96
CA HIS A 207 3.84 -4.27 15.08
C HIS A 207 3.89 -5.51 14.16
N GLU A 208 5.05 -5.83 13.60
CA GLU A 208 5.24 -7.04 12.79
C GLU A 208 4.97 -8.32 13.60
N TYR A 209 5.43 -8.40 14.85
CA TYR A 209 5.13 -9.53 15.74
C TYR A 209 3.63 -9.66 16.01
N PHE A 210 2.94 -8.57 16.30
CA PHE A 210 1.49 -8.61 16.51
C PHE A 210 0.73 -9.04 15.25
N ARG A 211 1.14 -8.56 14.08
CA ARG A 211 0.54 -8.97 12.81
C ARG A 211 0.71 -10.46 12.57
N LYS A 212 1.93 -10.99 12.72
CA LYS A 212 2.22 -12.42 12.56
C LYS A 212 1.45 -13.26 13.58
N SER A 213 1.32 -12.81 14.82
CA SER A 213 0.51 -13.50 15.85
C SER A 213 -0.96 -13.54 15.46
N SER A 214 -1.52 -12.44 15.00
CA SER A 214 -2.91 -12.36 14.53
C SER A 214 -3.18 -13.27 13.32
N GLU A 215 -2.23 -13.36 12.38
CA GLU A 215 -2.31 -14.27 11.23
C GLU A 215 -2.32 -15.74 11.68
N VAL A 216 -1.49 -16.10 12.65
CA VAL A 216 -1.48 -17.46 13.24
C VAL A 216 -2.79 -17.76 13.95
N ASP A 217 -3.33 -16.84 14.75
CA ASP A 217 -4.61 -17.01 15.43
C ASP A 217 -5.76 -17.19 14.43
N ALA A 218 -5.76 -16.46 13.31
CA ALA A 218 -6.74 -16.63 12.25
C ALA A 218 -6.65 -18.01 11.59
N LEU A 219 -5.43 -18.48 11.29
CA LEU A 219 -5.19 -19.83 10.74
C LEU A 219 -5.62 -20.93 11.69
N VAL A 220 -5.32 -20.81 12.98
CA VAL A 220 -5.73 -21.77 14.03
C VAL A 220 -7.27 -21.83 14.09
N THR A 221 -7.92 -20.68 14.05
CA THR A 221 -9.39 -20.60 14.06
C THR A 221 -9.99 -21.27 12.83
N GLU A 222 -9.45 -21.01 11.63
CA GLU A 222 -9.90 -21.65 10.39
C GLU A 222 -9.71 -23.17 10.41
N LEU A 223 -8.57 -23.64 10.89
CA LEU A 223 -8.29 -25.07 11.04
C LEU A 223 -9.25 -25.74 12.04
N TYR A 224 -9.53 -25.07 13.15
CA TYR A 224 -10.48 -25.56 14.13
C TYR A 224 -11.89 -25.72 13.55
N GLU A 225 -12.38 -24.74 12.80
CA GLU A 225 -13.68 -24.83 12.13
C GLU A 225 -13.73 -25.94 11.05
N LYS A 226 -12.64 -26.11 10.29
CA LYS A 226 -12.53 -27.23 9.34
C LYS A 226 -12.55 -28.58 10.03
N MET A 227 -11.83 -28.75 11.14
CA MET A 227 -11.84 -29.97 11.94
C MET A 227 -13.24 -30.28 12.48
N LYS A 228 -13.96 -29.28 12.96
CA LYS A 228 -15.33 -29.42 13.45
C LYS A 228 -16.29 -29.89 12.34
N GLN A 229 -16.13 -29.35 11.12
CA GLN A 229 -16.92 -29.79 9.96
C GLN A 229 -16.64 -31.26 9.57
N VAL A 230 -15.35 -31.65 9.56
CA VAL A 230 -14.96 -33.05 9.28
C VAL A 230 -15.53 -33.99 10.33
N LYS A 231 -15.42 -33.66 11.62
CA LYS A 231 -15.98 -34.45 12.69
C LYS A 231 -17.50 -34.65 12.54
N SER A 232 -18.23 -33.56 12.25
CA SER A 232 -19.68 -33.61 12.02
C SER A 232 -20.07 -34.51 10.82
N ARG A 233 -19.28 -34.49 9.73
CA ARG A 233 -19.49 -35.39 8.58
C ARG A 233 -19.26 -36.85 8.95
N MET A 234 -18.18 -37.15 9.67
CA MET A 234 -17.89 -38.51 10.12
C MET A 234 -18.98 -39.07 11.06
N GLU A 235 -19.50 -38.23 11.96
CA GLU A 235 -20.62 -38.61 12.82
C GLU A 235 -21.89 -38.86 12.01
N THR A 236 -22.17 -38.09 10.96
CA THR A 236 -23.32 -38.26 10.07
C THR A 236 -23.18 -39.52 9.23
N GLU A 237 -22.02 -39.84 8.70
CA GLU A 237 -21.73 -41.05 7.92
C GLU A 237 -21.84 -42.32 8.80
N GLN A 238 -21.36 -42.27 10.03
CA GLN A 238 -21.52 -43.40 10.99
C GLN A 238 -22.99 -43.68 11.33
N VAL A 239 -23.78 -42.62 11.49
CA VAL A 239 -25.24 -42.76 11.74
C VAL A 239 -25.99 -43.32 10.52
N SER A 240 -25.60 -42.91 9.31
CA SER A 240 -26.21 -43.44 8.06
C SER A 240 -25.87 -44.90 7.84
N GLY A 241 -24.62 -45.33 8.14
CA GLY A 241 -24.23 -46.75 8.02
C GLY A 241 -24.89 -47.71 9.03
N ILE A 242 -25.36 -47.17 10.16
CA ILE A 242 -26.11 -47.98 11.16
C ILE A 242 -27.60 -48.12 10.78
N LEU A 243 -28.11 -47.29 9.92
CA LEU A 243 -29.54 -47.32 9.46
C LEU A 243 -29.75 -48.17 8.19
N GLU A 244 -28.67 -48.61 7.52
CA GLU A 244 -28.73 -49.45 6.32
C GLU A 244 -28.47 -50.95 6.60
N ASP A 245 -28.13 -51.36 7.84
CA ASP A 245 -28.05 -52.72 8.34
C ASP A 245 -29.34 -53.06 9.17
#